data_53ef3f386d0edf6d957c6c79fb9e8936
#
_entry.id   53ef3f386d0edf6d957c6c79fb9e8936
#
_cell.length_a   1.000
_cell.length_b   1.000
_cell.length_c   1.000
_cell.angle_alpha   90.00
_cell.angle_beta   90.00
_cell.angle_gamma   90.00
#
_symmetry.space_group_name_H-M   'P 1'
#
loop_
_entity.id
_entity.type
_entity.pdbx_description
1 polymer ?
#
loop_
_entity_poly.entity_id
_entity_poly.type
_entity_poly.pdbx_seq_one_letter_code
_entity_poly.pdbx_strand_id
1 'polypeptide(L)'
;SRDWSSDVCSSDLDRLLMVISWNLPQGHDLDRYFGYIVKAPLRQNNFFGLKRRKRLENEPKVPVISKLQEQTLWYKTKPEFFSGNKATWPGMLYTALIPCDSYYLLLGWNAKNKYSQFKCIEVLWYDSKQEPNFGKNVFKIPKKNPKRLVFEYSKEAQMSLRFDPGQNRIIYSHLGPVDENPAMTGQFAFYGPDGSFDALNEHDNRWILEEAIDVRNKRNKNDYAPKPNHTEEIQLYPRNK
;
A
#
# COMPACT_ATOMS: atom_id res chain seq x y z
N SER A 1 -20.42 -13.47 13.87
CA SER A 1 -20.83 -12.52 12.84
C SER A 1 -19.57 -12.00 12.16
N ARG A 2 -19.20 -12.58 11.01
CA ARG A 2 -18.09 -12.07 10.20
C ARG A 2 -18.67 -10.97 9.31
N ASP A 3 -18.18 -9.76 9.49
CA ASP A 3 -18.53 -8.62 8.65
C ASP A 3 -18.11 -8.88 7.20
N TRP A 4 -19.07 -8.93 6.30
CA TRP A 4 -18.91 -9.14 4.86
C TRP A 4 -18.59 -7.85 4.10
N SER A 5 -18.08 -6.84 4.75
CA SER A 5 -17.88 -5.50 4.17
C SER A 5 -16.42 -5.23 3.87
N SER A 6 -15.83 -5.92 2.91
CA SER A 6 -14.53 -5.48 2.39
C SER A 6 -14.54 -5.29 0.87
N ASP A 7 -15.59 -4.67 0.36
CA ASP A 7 -15.54 -4.09 -0.98
C ASP A 7 -14.65 -2.84 -0.89
N VAL A 8 -13.39 -2.97 -1.33
CA VAL A 8 -12.49 -1.85 -1.35
C VAL A 8 -12.52 -1.21 -2.71
N CYS A 9 -12.95 0.04 -2.76
CA CYS A 9 -12.97 0.87 -3.94
C CYS A 9 -11.91 1.96 -3.79
N SER A 10 -10.86 1.91 -4.61
CA SER A 10 -9.84 2.94 -4.70
C SER A 10 -10.00 3.71 -6.00
N SER A 11 -10.03 5.04 -5.94
CA SER A 11 -10.16 5.91 -7.11
C SER A 11 -9.14 7.03 -7.08
N ASP A 12 -8.75 7.54 -8.25
CA ASP A 12 -7.98 8.76 -8.35
C ASP A 12 -8.84 10.01 -8.06
N LEU A 13 -8.19 11.15 -7.81
CA LEU A 13 -8.87 12.40 -7.46
C LEU A 13 -9.83 12.87 -8.55
N ASP A 14 -9.52 12.61 -9.82
CA ASP A 14 -10.34 12.96 -10.97
C ASP A 14 -11.40 11.88 -11.27
N ARG A 15 -11.42 10.79 -10.53
CA ARG A 15 -12.28 9.61 -10.73
C ARG A 15 -12.20 9.02 -12.14
N LEU A 16 -11.04 9.16 -12.77
CA LEU A 16 -10.79 8.61 -14.13
C LEU A 16 -10.47 7.13 -14.08
N LEU A 17 -9.96 6.66 -12.95
CA LEU A 17 -9.63 5.26 -12.69
C LEU A 17 -10.22 4.83 -11.36
N MET A 18 -10.86 3.68 -11.36
CA MET A 18 -11.35 3.02 -10.14
C MET A 18 -10.90 1.57 -10.18
N VAL A 19 -10.39 1.08 -9.06
CA VAL A 19 -10.08 -0.32 -8.84
C VAL A 19 -10.99 -0.85 -7.75
N ILE A 20 -11.78 -1.87 -8.09
CA ILE A 20 -12.68 -2.55 -7.16
C ILE A 20 -12.12 -3.93 -6.93
N SER A 21 -11.91 -4.32 -5.69
CA SER A 21 -11.40 -5.65 -5.33
C SER A 21 -12.08 -6.21 -4.10
N TRP A 22 -12.31 -7.51 -4.09
CA TRP A 22 -12.86 -8.22 -2.95
C TRP A 22 -12.27 -9.63 -2.86
N ASN A 23 -12.39 -10.26 -1.70
CA ASN A 23 -11.97 -11.64 -1.49
C ASN A 23 -13.14 -12.52 -1.06
N LEU A 24 -13.03 -13.79 -1.36
CA LEU A 24 -13.91 -14.84 -0.92
C LEU A 24 -13.10 -15.84 -0.08
N PRO A 25 -13.28 -15.86 1.26
CA PRO A 25 -12.65 -16.84 2.12
C PRO A 25 -13.11 -18.27 1.78
N GLN A 26 -12.17 -19.19 1.53
CA GLN A 26 -12.47 -20.56 1.14
C GLN A 26 -12.35 -21.58 2.28
N GLY A 27 -12.09 -21.13 3.51
CA GLY A 27 -12.06 -21.99 4.69
C GLY A 27 -10.83 -22.89 4.86
N HIS A 28 -10.02 -23.07 3.81
CA HIS A 28 -8.82 -23.92 3.79
C HIS A 28 -7.56 -23.12 3.45
N ASP A 29 -7.30 -22.06 4.20
CA ASP A 29 -6.05 -21.25 4.13
C ASP A 29 -5.80 -20.44 2.84
N LEU A 30 -6.71 -20.45 1.87
CA LEU A 30 -6.57 -19.69 0.63
C LEU A 30 -7.84 -18.90 0.32
N ASP A 31 -7.73 -17.58 0.40
CA ASP A 31 -8.76 -16.70 -0.12
C ASP A 31 -8.67 -16.64 -1.64
N ARG A 32 -9.80 -16.51 -2.31
CA ARG A 32 -9.84 -16.14 -3.72
C ARG A 32 -10.12 -14.66 -3.87
N TYR A 33 -9.43 -14.04 -4.81
CA TYR A 33 -9.52 -12.60 -5.05
C TYR A 33 -10.18 -12.30 -6.38
N PHE A 34 -11.04 -11.31 -6.38
CA PHE A 34 -11.76 -10.85 -7.56
C PHE A 34 -11.63 -9.34 -7.67
N GLY A 35 -11.67 -8.83 -8.89
CA GLY A 35 -11.64 -7.38 -9.05
C GLY A 35 -11.93 -6.93 -10.47
N TYR A 36 -12.16 -5.63 -10.58
CA TYR A 36 -12.33 -4.90 -11.83
C TYR A 36 -11.56 -3.59 -11.79
N ILE A 37 -11.05 -3.21 -12.94
CA ILE A 37 -10.58 -1.85 -13.19
C ILE A 37 -11.60 -1.17 -14.08
N VAL A 38 -12.08 -0.01 -13.65
CA VAL A 38 -12.98 0.85 -14.42
C VAL A 38 -12.22 2.10 -14.79
N LYS A 39 -11.95 2.29 -16.08
CA LYS A 39 -11.34 3.50 -16.62
C LYS A 39 -12.44 4.35 -17.27
N ALA A 40 -12.74 5.50 -16.65
CA ALA A 40 -13.74 6.42 -17.17
C ALA A 40 -13.17 7.24 -18.34
N PRO A 41 -14.01 7.65 -19.32
CA PRO A 41 -13.59 8.59 -20.35
C PRO A 41 -13.28 9.95 -19.70
N LEU A 42 -12.28 10.66 -20.24
CA LEU A 42 -12.02 12.05 -19.85
C LEU A 42 -13.28 12.89 -20.10
N ARG A 43 -13.88 13.44 -19.05
CA ARG A 43 -14.95 14.42 -19.20
C ARG A 43 -14.37 15.68 -19.81
N GLN A 44 -14.94 16.14 -20.91
CA GLN A 44 -14.71 17.49 -21.42
C GLN A 44 -15.43 18.48 -20.45
N ASN A 45 -14.80 18.84 -19.34
CA ASN A 45 -15.31 19.94 -18.56
C ASN A 45 -14.85 21.23 -19.24
N ASN A 46 -15.78 21.94 -19.89
CA ASN A 46 -15.64 23.31 -20.30
C ASN A 46 -15.69 24.24 -19.07
N PHE A 47 -14.73 24.09 -18.16
CA PHE A 47 -14.59 25.00 -17.04
C PHE A 47 -13.46 25.99 -17.32
N PHE A 48 -13.79 27.27 -17.24
CA PHE A 48 -12.93 28.41 -17.46
C PHE A 48 -11.57 28.27 -16.75
N GLY A 49 -10.46 28.29 -17.51
CA GLY A 49 -9.15 28.70 -17.00
C GLY A 49 -8.12 27.62 -16.66
N LEU A 50 -8.43 26.34 -16.62
CA LEU A 50 -7.44 25.28 -16.41
C LEU A 50 -6.86 24.76 -17.73
N LYS A 51 -5.53 24.63 -17.81
CA LYS A 51 -4.81 24.12 -18.99
C LYS A 51 -5.44 22.82 -19.44
N ARG A 52 -6.06 22.88 -20.64
CA ARG A 52 -6.66 21.74 -21.32
C ARG A 52 -5.61 20.64 -21.46
N ARG A 53 -5.72 19.55 -20.70
CA ARG A 53 -4.99 18.32 -21.03
C ARG A 53 -5.40 17.93 -22.44
N LYS A 54 -4.44 17.90 -23.37
CA LYS A 54 -4.71 17.40 -24.73
C LYS A 54 -5.21 15.97 -24.59
N ARG A 55 -6.44 15.73 -25.07
CA ARG A 55 -6.99 14.37 -25.20
C ARG A 55 -6.07 13.59 -26.09
N LEU A 56 -5.55 12.47 -25.62
CA LEU A 56 -4.84 11.52 -26.47
C LEU A 56 -5.88 10.91 -27.42
N GLU A 57 -5.56 10.80 -28.71
CA GLU A 57 -6.48 10.30 -29.75
C GLU A 57 -7.04 8.90 -29.46
N ASN A 58 -6.40 8.13 -28.61
CA ASN A 58 -6.74 6.75 -28.25
C ASN A 58 -7.49 6.61 -26.91
N GLU A 59 -7.99 7.69 -26.33
CA GLU A 59 -8.75 7.56 -25.09
C GLU A 59 -10.18 7.06 -25.35
N PRO A 60 -10.69 6.14 -24.49
CA PRO A 60 -12.01 5.58 -24.65
C PRO A 60 -13.07 6.67 -24.51
N LYS A 61 -14.07 6.65 -25.38
CA LYS A 61 -15.25 7.54 -25.33
C LYS A 61 -16.29 7.07 -24.30
N VAL A 62 -16.23 5.82 -23.91
CA VAL A 62 -17.09 5.15 -22.91
C VAL A 62 -16.22 4.52 -21.83
N PRO A 63 -16.73 4.26 -20.62
CA PRO A 63 -15.99 3.56 -19.60
C PRO A 63 -15.52 2.19 -20.11
N VAL A 64 -14.24 1.88 -19.88
CA VAL A 64 -13.66 0.56 -20.15
C VAL A 64 -13.59 -0.20 -18.84
N ILE A 65 -14.19 -1.38 -18.83
CA ILE A 65 -14.18 -2.27 -17.66
C ILE A 65 -13.27 -3.47 -17.97
N SER A 66 -12.20 -3.61 -17.21
CA SER A 66 -11.28 -4.74 -17.30
C SER A 66 -11.46 -5.65 -16.09
N LYS A 67 -11.91 -6.89 -16.33
CA LYS A 67 -11.97 -7.91 -15.27
C LYS A 67 -10.56 -8.36 -14.94
N LEU A 68 -10.22 -8.36 -13.65
CA LEU A 68 -8.94 -8.84 -13.16
C LEU A 68 -8.93 -10.38 -13.12
N GLN A 69 -7.84 -10.97 -13.63
CA GLN A 69 -7.63 -12.41 -13.65
C GLN A 69 -6.60 -12.77 -12.60
N GLU A 70 -7.04 -13.38 -11.50
CA GLU A 70 -6.16 -13.80 -10.42
C GLU A 70 -5.19 -14.86 -10.91
N GLN A 71 -3.90 -14.63 -10.70
CA GLN A 71 -2.87 -15.64 -10.89
C GLN A 71 -2.58 -16.32 -9.55
N THR A 72 -3.13 -17.49 -9.38
CA THR A 72 -2.94 -18.30 -8.18
C THR A 72 -1.45 -18.61 -7.97
N LEU A 73 -0.97 -18.55 -6.72
CA LEU A 73 0.38 -18.93 -6.31
C LEU A 73 1.53 -18.03 -6.84
N TRP A 74 1.23 -16.79 -7.27
CA TRP A 74 2.25 -15.80 -7.66
C TRP A 74 3.32 -15.59 -6.58
N TYR A 75 2.96 -15.69 -5.30
CA TYR A 75 3.84 -15.53 -4.15
C TYR A 75 4.84 -16.69 -3.97
N LYS A 76 4.70 -17.81 -4.67
CA LYS A 76 5.66 -18.92 -4.64
C LYS A 76 6.91 -18.67 -5.46
N THR A 77 6.88 -17.74 -6.40
CA THR A 77 7.97 -17.41 -7.30
C THR A 77 8.34 -15.94 -7.21
N LYS A 78 9.34 -15.57 -6.42
CA LYS A 78 9.89 -14.21 -6.32
C LYS A 78 8.85 -13.10 -6.67
N PRO A 79 7.87 -12.86 -5.82
CA PRO A 79 6.70 -12.03 -6.13
C PRO A 79 7.07 -10.60 -6.57
N GLU A 80 8.18 -10.06 -6.07
CA GLU A 80 8.65 -8.71 -6.42
C GLU A 80 9.06 -8.55 -7.89
N PHE A 81 9.33 -9.63 -8.60
CA PHE A 81 9.71 -9.62 -10.03
C PHE A 81 8.58 -10.04 -10.98
N PHE A 82 7.45 -10.47 -10.45
CA PHE A 82 6.29 -10.86 -11.27
C PHE A 82 5.78 -9.68 -12.11
N SER A 83 5.41 -9.95 -13.35
CA SER A 83 4.69 -9.02 -14.24
C SER A 83 3.39 -9.65 -14.68
N GLY A 84 2.27 -9.03 -14.35
CA GLY A 84 0.97 -9.39 -14.88
C GLY A 84 0.67 -8.60 -16.16
N ASN A 85 0.20 -9.28 -17.20
CA ASN A 85 -0.26 -8.69 -18.44
C ASN A 85 -1.75 -8.95 -18.64
N LYS A 86 -2.40 -8.14 -19.47
CA LYS A 86 -3.84 -8.29 -19.80
C LYS A 86 -4.72 -8.49 -18.58
N ALA A 87 -4.57 -7.60 -17.59
CA ALA A 87 -5.29 -7.64 -16.31
C ALA A 87 -5.01 -8.89 -15.43
N THR A 88 -3.95 -9.65 -15.70
CA THR A 88 -3.46 -10.70 -14.80
C THR A 88 -2.82 -10.07 -13.58
N TRP A 89 -3.32 -10.37 -12.40
CA TRP A 89 -2.94 -9.71 -11.16
C TRP A 89 -2.67 -10.72 -10.03
N PRO A 90 -1.97 -10.29 -8.96
CA PRO A 90 -1.62 -11.20 -7.87
C PRO A 90 -2.77 -11.50 -6.89
N GLY A 91 -3.94 -10.91 -7.03
CA GLY A 91 -5.03 -11.05 -6.05
C GLY A 91 -4.77 -10.26 -4.76
N MET A 92 -5.36 -9.06 -4.66
CA MET A 92 -5.17 -8.16 -3.52
C MET A 92 -6.44 -7.39 -3.22
N LEU A 93 -6.62 -6.99 -1.98
CA LEU A 93 -7.56 -5.94 -1.60
C LEU A 93 -6.81 -4.60 -1.63
N TYR A 94 -7.13 -3.75 -2.60
CA TYR A 94 -6.48 -2.45 -2.75
C TYR A 94 -7.18 -1.38 -1.94
N THR A 95 -6.48 -0.78 -1.00
CA THR A 95 -6.99 0.24 -0.07
C THR A 95 -6.68 1.67 -0.50
N ALA A 96 -5.72 1.86 -1.41
CA ALA A 96 -5.38 3.17 -1.94
C ALA A 96 -4.91 3.07 -3.38
N LEU A 97 -5.21 4.10 -4.17
CA LEU A 97 -4.74 4.32 -5.53
C LEU A 97 -4.07 5.69 -5.57
N ILE A 98 -2.81 5.72 -5.98
CA ILE A 98 -1.96 6.90 -6.04
C ILE A 98 -1.61 7.17 -7.50
N PRO A 99 -2.12 8.24 -8.11
CA PRO A 99 -1.79 8.58 -9.49
C PRO A 99 -0.35 9.09 -9.60
N CYS A 100 0.37 8.57 -10.60
CA CYS A 100 1.69 9.02 -11.03
C CYS A 100 1.63 9.40 -12.51
N ASP A 101 2.69 9.99 -13.08
CA ASP A 101 2.63 10.50 -14.46
C ASP A 101 2.23 9.46 -15.51
N SER A 102 2.80 8.25 -15.46
CA SER A 102 2.61 7.20 -16.47
C SER A 102 2.17 5.85 -15.91
N TYR A 103 1.81 5.81 -14.64
CA TYR A 103 1.36 4.62 -13.93
C TYR A 103 0.59 5.02 -12.66
N TYR A 104 0.07 4.03 -11.96
CA TYR A 104 -0.57 4.18 -10.65
C TYR A 104 0.11 3.26 -9.66
N LEU A 105 0.26 3.71 -8.40
CA LEU A 105 0.58 2.81 -7.31
C LEU A 105 -0.70 2.41 -6.59
N LEU A 106 -0.77 1.14 -6.24
CA LEU A 106 -1.86 0.55 -5.48
C LEU A 106 -1.29 -0.01 -4.18
N LEU A 107 -1.84 0.43 -3.05
CA LEU A 107 -1.53 -0.17 -1.76
C LEU A 107 -2.53 -1.30 -1.51
N GLY A 108 -2.03 -2.49 -1.27
CA GLY A 108 -2.87 -3.69 -1.17
C GLY A 108 -2.52 -4.61 -0.01
N TRP A 109 -3.45 -5.52 0.27
CA TRP A 109 -3.33 -6.56 1.27
C TRP A 109 -3.81 -7.90 0.72
N ASN A 110 -3.19 -8.99 1.18
CA ASN A 110 -3.57 -10.37 0.85
C ASN A 110 -3.39 -11.28 2.07
N ALA A 111 -4.40 -12.09 2.36
CA ALA A 111 -4.42 -12.97 3.54
C ALA A 111 -3.43 -14.14 3.48
N LYS A 112 -2.80 -14.41 2.36
CA LYS A 112 -1.88 -15.50 2.04
C LYS A 112 -2.27 -16.87 2.63
N ASN A 113 -2.14 -17.05 3.96
CA ASN A 113 -2.44 -18.30 4.66
C ASN A 113 -2.77 -18.06 6.14
N LYS A 114 -2.89 -19.11 6.94
CA LYS A 114 -3.20 -19.01 8.37
C LYS A 114 -2.07 -18.45 9.25
N TYR A 115 -0.82 -18.40 8.76
CA TYR A 115 0.35 -18.01 9.54
C TYR A 115 0.88 -16.63 9.17
N SER A 116 0.81 -16.26 7.90
CA SER A 116 1.33 -15.00 7.40
C SER A 116 0.39 -14.33 6.39
N GLN A 117 0.60 -13.06 6.20
CA GLN A 117 -0.15 -12.19 5.31
C GLN A 117 0.80 -11.24 4.58
N PHE A 118 0.32 -10.61 3.50
CA PHE A 118 1.09 -9.64 2.73
C PHE A 118 0.48 -8.25 2.80
N LYS A 119 1.32 -7.23 2.83
CA LYS A 119 1.03 -5.93 2.23
C LYS A 119 1.88 -5.73 0.99
N CYS A 120 1.37 -4.95 0.04
CA CYS A 120 2.02 -4.77 -1.24
C CYS A 120 1.89 -3.32 -1.72
N ILE A 121 2.95 -2.82 -2.35
CA ILE A 121 2.90 -1.64 -3.21
C ILE A 121 3.00 -2.16 -4.64
N GLU A 122 1.87 -2.16 -5.33
CA GLU A 122 1.74 -2.64 -6.70
C GLU A 122 1.83 -1.49 -7.69
N VAL A 123 2.30 -1.76 -8.89
CA VAL A 123 2.35 -0.79 -9.99
C VAL A 123 1.39 -1.22 -11.08
N LEU A 124 0.35 -0.41 -11.32
CA LEU A 124 -0.58 -0.56 -12.43
C LEU A 124 -0.22 0.42 -13.53
N TRP A 125 -0.06 -0.05 -14.75
CA TRP A 125 0.25 0.78 -15.89
C TRP A 125 -0.47 0.29 -17.15
N TYR A 126 -0.60 1.14 -18.15
CA TYR A 126 -1.26 0.82 -19.40
C TYR A 126 -0.25 0.76 -20.54
N ASP A 127 -0.35 -0.26 -21.37
CA ASP A 127 0.47 -0.40 -22.58
C ASP A 127 -0.05 0.48 -23.73
N SER A 128 0.59 0.38 -24.90
CA SER A 128 0.20 1.11 -26.12
C SER A 128 -1.21 0.78 -26.63
N LYS A 129 -1.72 -0.40 -26.26
CA LYS A 129 -3.09 -0.84 -26.60
C LYS A 129 -4.12 -0.44 -25.55
N GLN A 130 -3.69 0.31 -24.52
CA GLN A 130 -4.52 0.67 -23.36
C GLN A 130 -5.00 -0.53 -22.55
N GLU A 131 -4.26 -1.65 -22.59
CA GLU A 131 -4.50 -2.79 -21.72
C GLU A 131 -3.81 -2.60 -20.36
N PRO A 132 -4.48 -2.92 -19.23
CA PRO A 132 -3.88 -2.80 -17.91
C PRO A 132 -2.84 -3.90 -17.68
N ASN A 133 -1.71 -3.50 -17.12
CA ASN A 133 -0.60 -4.37 -16.78
C ASN A 133 -0.15 -4.11 -15.34
N PHE A 134 0.36 -5.13 -14.67
CA PHE A 134 0.85 -5.07 -13.29
C PHE A 134 2.35 -5.32 -13.22
N GLY A 135 3.02 -4.56 -12.36
CA GLY A 135 4.46 -4.66 -12.13
C GLY A 135 5.30 -3.87 -13.14
N LYS A 136 5.98 -2.84 -12.67
CA LYS A 136 6.88 -1.99 -13.46
C LYS A 136 8.05 -1.54 -12.58
N ASN A 137 9.25 -1.45 -13.16
CA ASN A 137 10.45 -1.04 -12.44
C ASN A 137 10.43 0.46 -12.15
N VAL A 138 9.85 0.86 -11.03
CA VAL A 138 9.78 2.25 -10.57
C VAL A 138 10.47 2.46 -9.22
N PHE A 139 10.83 1.38 -8.52
CA PHE A 139 11.44 1.43 -7.21
C PHE A 139 12.97 1.40 -7.30
N LYS A 140 13.63 2.30 -6.59
CA LYS A 140 15.08 2.30 -6.38
C LYS A 140 15.39 1.76 -4.99
N ILE A 141 15.58 0.46 -4.90
CA ILE A 141 15.97 -0.25 -3.68
C ILE A 141 17.43 -0.70 -3.83
N PRO A 142 18.30 -0.49 -2.83
CA PRO A 142 19.68 -0.94 -2.91
C PRO A 142 19.78 -2.42 -3.28
N LYS A 143 20.64 -2.74 -4.26
CA LYS A 143 20.90 -4.11 -4.76
C LYS A 143 19.69 -4.87 -5.33
N LYS A 144 18.53 -4.22 -5.50
CA LYS A 144 17.31 -4.82 -6.05
C LYS A 144 16.67 -3.89 -7.09
N ASN A 145 15.97 -4.48 -8.05
CA ASN A 145 15.17 -3.73 -9.02
C ASN A 145 13.76 -4.34 -9.11
N PRO A 146 12.97 -4.25 -8.04
CA PRO A 146 11.67 -4.90 -7.97
C PRO A 146 10.65 -4.18 -8.83
N LYS A 147 9.66 -4.93 -9.33
CA LYS A 147 8.52 -4.41 -10.08
C LYS A 147 7.33 -4.06 -9.18
N ARG A 148 7.35 -4.56 -7.94
CA ARG A 148 6.47 -4.25 -6.82
C ARG A 148 7.21 -4.49 -5.51
N LEU A 149 6.70 -3.95 -4.42
CA LEU A 149 7.20 -4.28 -3.09
C LEU A 149 6.19 -5.16 -2.37
N VAL A 150 6.68 -6.22 -1.75
CA VAL A 150 5.86 -7.18 -1.00
C VAL A 150 6.43 -7.31 0.39
N PHE A 151 5.58 -7.10 1.38
CA PHE A 151 5.90 -7.15 2.79
C PHE A 151 5.14 -8.32 3.41
N GLU A 152 5.84 -9.42 3.66
CA GLU A 152 5.25 -10.58 4.32
C GLU A 152 5.53 -10.53 5.81
N TYR A 153 4.51 -10.76 6.63
CA TYR A 153 4.59 -10.69 8.07
C TYR A 153 3.56 -11.59 8.75
N SER A 154 3.69 -11.80 10.06
CA SER A 154 2.82 -12.64 10.85
C SER A 154 1.34 -12.24 10.73
N LYS A 155 0.46 -13.23 10.73
CA LYS A 155 -0.99 -13.01 10.79
C LYS A 155 -1.43 -12.27 12.05
N GLU A 156 -0.68 -12.44 13.14
CA GLU A 156 -0.95 -11.82 14.45
C GLU A 156 -0.44 -10.37 14.55
N ALA A 157 0.46 -9.96 13.64
CA ALA A 157 1.02 -8.62 13.63
C ALA A 157 0.19 -7.65 12.78
N GLN A 158 0.34 -6.36 13.06
CA GLN A 158 -0.27 -5.27 12.27
C GLN A 158 0.82 -4.35 11.73
N MET A 159 0.99 -4.35 10.41
CA MET A 159 1.90 -3.46 9.71
C MET A 159 1.17 -2.21 9.23
N SER A 160 1.75 -1.03 9.40
CA SER A 160 1.28 0.20 8.75
C SER A 160 1.81 0.28 7.32
N LEU A 161 0.97 0.67 6.38
CA LEU A 161 1.35 1.03 5.01
C LEU A 161 0.38 2.12 4.53
N ARG A 162 0.88 3.32 4.27
CA ARG A 162 0.03 4.47 3.91
C ARG A 162 0.74 5.45 2.99
N PHE A 163 -0.01 6.18 2.20
CA PHE A 163 0.46 7.32 1.42
C PHE A 163 0.30 8.61 2.23
N ASP A 164 1.32 9.44 2.21
CA ASP A 164 1.33 10.79 2.77
C ASP A 164 1.33 11.81 1.61
N PRO A 165 0.16 12.36 1.24
CA PRO A 165 0.08 13.29 0.12
C PRO A 165 0.78 14.63 0.41
N GLY A 166 0.93 15.00 1.69
CA GLY A 166 1.59 16.25 2.08
C GLY A 166 3.08 16.26 1.77
N GLN A 167 3.72 15.12 1.77
CA GLN A 167 5.13 14.95 1.47
C GLN A 167 5.39 14.09 0.22
N ASN A 168 4.33 13.71 -0.50
CA ASN A 168 4.37 12.82 -1.67
C ASN A 168 5.24 11.58 -1.45
N ARG A 169 4.99 10.86 -0.34
CA ARG A 169 5.75 9.67 0.06
C ARG A 169 4.84 8.55 0.56
N ILE A 170 5.31 7.32 0.46
CA ILE A 170 4.69 6.16 1.07
C ILE A 170 5.47 5.78 2.32
N ILE A 171 4.78 5.69 3.46
CA ILE A 171 5.36 5.33 4.76
C ILE A 171 4.88 3.95 5.13
N TYR A 172 5.79 3.11 5.61
CA TYR A 172 5.45 1.78 6.08
C TYR A 172 6.30 1.36 7.29
N SER A 173 5.75 0.44 8.09
CA SER A 173 6.49 -0.13 9.22
C SER A 173 7.65 -0.98 8.72
N HIS A 174 8.84 -0.79 9.27
CA HIS A 174 9.93 -1.73 9.07
C HIS A 174 9.58 -3.08 9.69
N LEU A 175 9.95 -4.17 9.02
CA LEU A 175 9.63 -5.53 9.45
C LEU A 175 10.89 -6.29 9.81
N GLY A 176 10.92 -6.82 11.01
CA GLY A 176 11.97 -7.68 11.51
C GLY A 176 11.43 -8.98 12.11
N PRO A 177 12.29 -9.98 12.33
CA PRO A 177 11.92 -11.16 13.09
C PRO A 177 11.66 -10.79 14.55
N VAL A 178 10.71 -11.47 15.18
CA VAL A 178 10.41 -11.31 16.62
C VAL A 178 11.68 -11.52 17.42
N ASP A 179 11.90 -10.64 18.40
CA ASP A 179 13.07 -10.64 19.29
C ASP A 179 14.44 -10.55 18.56
N GLU A 180 14.46 -10.00 17.33
CA GLU A 180 15.66 -9.88 16.49
C GLU A 180 16.43 -11.22 16.35
N ASN A 181 15.73 -12.35 16.47
CA ASN A 181 16.34 -13.67 16.46
C ASN A 181 16.78 -14.08 15.04
N PRO A 182 18.09 -14.23 14.78
CA PRO A 182 18.60 -14.60 13.45
C PRO A 182 18.09 -15.96 12.95
N ALA A 183 17.73 -16.87 13.85
CA ALA A 183 17.18 -18.20 13.47
C ALA A 183 15.80 -18.08 12.82
N MET A 184 15.10 -16.97 12.99
CA MET A 184 13.79 -16.68 12.39
C MET A 184 13.89 -15.98 11.05
N THR A 185 15.10 -15.69 10.55
CA THR A 185 15.30 -15.02 9.26
C THR A 185 14.66 -15.81 8.12
N GLY A 186 13.74 -15.15 7.37
CA GLY A 186 12.96 -15.76 6.28
C GLY A 186 11.75 -16.57 6.73
N GLN A 187 11.49 -16.69 8.03
CA GLN A 187 10.29 -17.32 8.58
C GLN A 187 9.23 -16.25 8.87
N PHE A 188 8.57 -15.77 7.84
CA PHE A 188 7.68 -14.59 7.92
C PHE A 188 6.48 -14.73 8.85
N ALA A 189 6.12 -15.95 9.27
CA ALA A 189 5.14 -16.17 10.33
C ALA A 189 5.57 -15.57 11.69
N PHE A 190 6.87 -15.24 11.84
CA PHE A 190 7.46 -14.64 13.03
C PHE A 190 7.98 -13.21 12.78
N TYR A 191 7.57 -12.58 11.68
CA TYR A 191 7.93 -11.19 11.39
C TYR A 191 6.84 -10.24 11.86
N GLY A 192 7.25 -9.09 12.34
CA GLY A 192 6.37 -8.00 12.74
C GLY A 192 7.08 -6.65 12.65
N PRO A 193 6.34 -5.55 12.86
CA PRO A 193 6.94 -4.23 13.01
C PRO A 193 7.91 -4.19 14.21
N ASP A 194 9.10 -3.65 14.02
CA ASP A 194 10.10 -3.42 15.08
C ASP A 194 9.98 -2.05 15.76
N GLY A 195 8.98 -1.25 15.36
CA GLY A 195 8.74 0.10 15.87
C GLY A 195 9.36 1.20 15.03
N SER A 196 10.23 0.89 14.09
CA SER A 196 10.76 1.85 13.12
C SER A 196 9.91 1.93 11.85
N PHE A 197 10.17 2.97 11.05
CA PHE A 197 9.44 3.21 9.80
C PHE A 197 10.42 3.54 8.69
N ASP A 198 10.10 3.05 7.50
CA ASP A 198 10.75 3.41 6.26
C ASP A 198 9.82 4.23 5.37
N ALA A 199 10.38 4.95 4.42
CA ALA A 199 9.63 5.65 3.41
C ALA A 199 10.12 5.35 2.01
N LEU A 200 9.21 5.51 1.06
CA LEU A 200 9.51 5.68 -0.35
C LEU A 200 9.17 7.10 -0.72
N ASN A 201 10.17 7.88 -1.10
CA ASN A 201 10.02 9.24 -1.58
C ASN A 201 9.97 9.26 -3.10
N GLU A 202 9.00 9.97 -3.67
CA GLU A 202 8.93 10.15 -5.10
C GLU A 202 9.97 11.16 -5.56
N HIS A 203 10.75 10.80 -6.58
CA HIS A 203 11.70 11.68 -7.25
C HIS A 203 11.85 11.27 -8.72
N ASP A 204 11.55 12.17 -9.64
CA ASP A 204 11.66 11.94 -11.10
C ASP A 204 10.94 10.65 -11.57
N ASN A 205 9.69 10.45 -11.16
CA ASN A 205 8.90 9.25 -11.46
C ASN A 205 9.51 7.94 -10.94
N ARG A 206 10.37 8.02 -9.91
CA ARG A 206 10.96 6.88 -9.21
C ARG A 206 10.67 6.99 -7.71
N TRP A 207 10.56 5.86 -7.07
CA TRP A 207 10.35 5.75 -5.64
C TRP A 207 11.63 5.27 -4.97
N ILE A 208 12.26 6.17 -4.21
CA ILE A 208 13.57 5.95 -3.59
C ILE A 208 13.35 5.60 -2.12
N LEU A 209 13.96 4.49 -1.69
CA LEU A 209 13.91 4.05 -0.29
C LEU A 209 14.70 5.01 0.61
N GLU A 210 14.08 5.41 1.71
CA GLU A 210 14.67 6.06 2.86
C GLU A 210 14.35 5.23 4.10
N GLU A 211 15.37 4.70 4.73
CA GLU A 211 15.26 3.85 5.91
C GLU A 211 15.24 4.66 7.21
N ALA A 212 14.57 4.14 8.23
CA ALA A 212 14.57 4.67 9.61
C ALA A 212 14.12 6.13 9.72
N ILE A 213 13.01 6.50 9.06
CA ILE A 213 12.45 7.86 9.11
C ILE A 213 11.82 8.19 10.47
N ASP A 214 11.89 9.45 10.87
CA ASP A 214 11.14 9.96 12.01
C ASP A 214 9.71 10.34 11.57
N VAL A 215 8.72 9.59 12.02
CA VAL A 215 7.29 9.81 11.69
C VAL A 215 6.56 10.66 12.73
N ARG A 216 7.24 11.12 13.78
CA ARG A 216 6.64 11.96 14.83
C ARG A 216 6.27 13.32 14.24
N ASN A 217 5.18 13.88 14.71
CA ASN A 217 4.82 15.24 14.38
C ASN A 217 5.94 16.20 14.85
N LYS A 218 6.33 17.15 13.98
CA LYS A 218 7.22 18.23 14.42
C LYS A 218 6.57 18.93 15.59
N ARG A 219 7.30 19.07 16.72
CA ARG A 219 6.82 19.83 17.87
C ARG A 219 6.46 21.25 17.42
N ASN A 220 5.22 21.64 17.64
CA ASN A 220 4.82 23.03 17.54
C ASN A 220 5.47 23.81 18.67
N LYS A 221 5.83 25.08 18.43
CA LYS A 221 6.37 25.97 19.48
C LYS A 221 5.42 26.13 20.67
N ASN A 222 4.14 25.77 20.49
CA ASN A 222 3.09 25.83 21.53
C ASN A 222 2.83 24.48 22.22
N ASP A 223 3.53 23.41 21.86
CA ASP A 223 3.45 22.12 22.56
C ASP A 223 4.26 22.18 23.87
N TYR A 224 3.80 23.01 24.81
CA TYR A 224 4.30 22.96 26.16
C TYR A 224 3.67 21.77 26.88
N ALA A 225 4.47 20.81 27.32
CA ALA A 225 4.03 19.91 28.36
C ALA A 225 3.51 20.77 29.53
N PRO A 226 2.30 20.56 30.03
CA PRO A 226 1.83 21.28 31.21
C PRO A 226 2.87 21.06 32.30
N LYS A 227 3.36 22.16 32.90
CA LYS A 227 4.25 22.06 34.06
C LYS A 227 3.53 21.17 35.07
N PRO A 228 4.18 20.12 35.61
CA PRO A 228 3.58 19.34 36.66
C PRO A 228 3.18 20.34 37.76
N ASN A 229 1.90 20.42 38.08
CA ASN A 229 1.47 21.14 39.26
C ASN A 229 2.24 20.50 40.41
N HIS A 230 3.08 21.27 41.09
CA HIS A 230 3.65 20.90 42.39
C HIS A 230 2.47 20.81 43.37
N THR A 231 1.74 19.76 43.34
CA THR A 231 0.76 19.38 44.29
C THR A 231 1.40 18.32 45.15
N GLU A 232 1.78 18.74 46.35
CA GLU A 232 1.98 17.96 47.56
C GLU A 232 2.54 16.54 47.37
N GLU A 233 3.71 16.30 47.92
CA GLU A 233 4.25 14.94 48.06
C GLU A 233 3.18 14.02 48.65
N ILE A 234 2.54 13.24 47.83
CA ILE A 234 1.71 12.14 48.32
C ILE A 234 2.65 11.14 48.97
N GLN A 235 2.71 11.16 50.31
CA GLN A 235 3.41 10.12 51.03
C GLN A 235 2.69 8.79 50.84
N LEU A 236 3.25 7.94 50.02
CA LEU A 236 2.69 6.62 49.69
C LEU A 236 2.77 5.60 50.83
N TYR A 237 3.47 5.94 51.93
CA TYR A 237 3.57 5.08 53.11
C TYR A 237 3.43 5.90 54.39
N PRO A 238 2.60 5.44 55.38
CA PRO A 238 2.57 6.06 56.69
C PRO A 238 3.91 5.86 57.40
N ARG A 239 4.51 6.93 57.90
CA ARG A 239 5.65 6.81 58.83
C ARG A 239 5.13 6.15 60.10
N ASN A 240 5.59 4.92 60.36
CA ASN A 240 5.41 4.30 61.67
C ASN A 240 6.11 5.17 62.72
N LYS A 241 5.35 5.58 63.78
CA LYS A 241 5.89 6.20 64.95
C LYS A 241 6.55 5.15 65.83
#